data_d54a8b805e43935e0936fef80bf6ca2e
#
_entry.id   d54a8b805e43935e0936fef80bf6ca2e
#
_cell.length_a   1.000
_cell.length_b   1.000
_cell.length_c   1.000
_cell.angle_alpha   90.00
_cell.angle_beta   90.00
_cell.angle_gamma   90.00
#
_symmetry.space_group_name_H-M   'P 1'
#
loop_
_entity.id
_entity.type
_entity.pdbx_description
1 polymer ?
#
loop_
_entity_poly.entity_id
_entity_poly.type
_entity_poly.pdbx_seq_one_letter_code
_entity_poly.pdbx_strand_id
1 'polypeptide(L)'
;MKAFMDKEFMLQSPTAQHLYHAYAEDMPICDYHCHIPPREIYENRRFDNIAQVWLGGRNPDGSYFGDHYKWRVMRSNGVPEEYITGDKPDRERFQKFAEALPMALSLIHISEPT
;
A
#
# COMPACT_ATOMS: atom_id res chain seq x y z
N MET A 1 12.63 23.27 10.16
CA MET A 1 12.52 22.59 8.84
C MET A 1 11.18 21.87 8.85
N LYS A 2 10.34 22.03 7.81
CA LYS A 2 9.03 21.32 7.69
C LYS A 2 9.31 19.82 7.55
N ALA A 3 8.57 18.97 8.27
CA ALA A 3 8.66 17.52 8.08
C ALA A 3 8.23 17.14 6.67
N PHE A 4 8.78 16.05 6.11
CA PHE A 4 8.38 15.55 4.79
C PHE A 4 6.88 15.19 4.79
N MET A 5 6.43 14.54 5.84
CA MET A 5 5.01 14.26 6.08
C MET A 5 4.53 15.04 7.29
N ASP A 6 3.55 15.91 7.09
CA ASP A 6 2.82 16.63 8.12
C ASP A 6 1.33 16.72 7.72
N LYS A 7 0.52 17.38 8.53
CA LYS A 7 -0.93 17.55 8.28
C LYS A 7 -1.25 18.30 6.97
N GLU A 8 -0.29 19.06 6.46
CA GLU A 8 -0.39 19.81 5.19
C GLU A 8 0.32 19.07 4.04
N PHE A 9 0.64 17.78 4.21
CA PHE A 9 1.26 16.99 3.16
C PHE A 9 0.38 16.99 1.90
N MET A 10 0.99 17.33 0.75
CA MET A 10 0.33 17.53 -0.54
C MET A 10 -0.61 18.76 -0.64
N LEU A 11 -0.93 19.44 0.45
CA LEU A 11 -1.73 20.67 0.44
C LEU A 11 -0.81 21.89 0.24
N GLN A 12 -0.42 22.14 -1.00
CA GLN A 12 0.64 23.10 -1.32
C GLN A 12 0.18 24.57 -1.40
N SER A 13 -1.13 24.82 -1.39
CA SER A 13 -1.65 26.18 -1.46
C SER A 13 -2.63 26.47 -0.32
N PRO A 14 -2.79 27.75 0.06
CA PRO A 14 -3.81 28.13 1.07
C PRO A 14 -5.23 27.70 0.65
N THR A 15 -5.53 27.73 -0.63
CA THR A 15 -6.82 27.25 -1.16
C THR A 15 -7.00 25.77 -0.97
N ALA A 16 -5.97 24.96 -1.27
CA ALA A 16 -6.01 23.50 -1.06
C ALA A 16 -6.20 23.14 0.43
N GLN A 17 -5.47 23.82 1.32
CA GLN A 17 -5.61 23.66 2.76
C GLN A 17 -7.02 24.01 3.23
N HIS A 18 -7.55 25.18 2.78
CA HIS A 18 -8.90 25.58 3.14
C HIS A 18 -9.96 24.60 2.65
N LEU A 19 -9.89 24.15 1.41
CA LEU A 19 -10.84 23.19 0.85
C LEU A 19 -10.79 21.84 1.57
N TYR A 20 -9.60 21.36 1.88
CA TYR A 20 -9.45 20.10 2.60
C TYR A 20 -10.02 20.22 4.02
N HIS A 21 -9.51 21.15 4.84
CA HIS A 21 -9.89 21.23 6.25
C HIS A 21 -11.34 21.69 6.47
N ALA A 22 -11.88 22.53 5.58
CA ALA A 22 -13.24 23.02 5.73
C ALA A 22 -14.32 22.07 5.20
N TYR A 23 -13.99 21.21 4.23
CA TYR A 23 -15.00 20.44 3.50
C TYR A 23 -14.69 18.96 3.33
N ALA A 24 -13.43 18.55 3.28
CA ALA A 24 -13.06 17.18 2.92
C ALA A 24 -12.56 16.32 4.09
N GLU A 25 -11.93 16.91 5.08
CA GLU A 25 -11.25 16.19 6.18
C GLU A 25 -12.18 15.22 6.92
N ASP A 26 -13.41 15.67 7.20
CA ASP A 26 -14.41 14.89 7.93
C ASP A 26 -15.36 14.08 7.03
N MET A 27 -15.13 14.06 5.72
CA MET A 27 -15.98 13.31 4.81
C MET A 27 -15.70 11.80 4.93
N PRO A 28 -16.74 10.96 4.92
CA PRO A 28 -16.56 9.52 4.95
C PRO A 28 -15.84 9.03 3.69
N ILE A 29 -14.86 8.15 3.88
CA ILE A 29 -14.15 7.51 2.76
C ILE A 29 -15.03 6.38 2.23
N CYS A 30 -15.33 6.41 0.93
CA CYS A 30 -15.98 5.32 0.21
C CYS A 30 -14.97 4.70 -0.76
N ASP A 31 -14.16 3.78 -0.26
CA ASP A 31 -13.19 3.04 -1.07
C ASP A 31 -13.83 1.75 -1.59
N TYR A 32 -14.14 1.74 -2.88
CA TYR A 32 -14.71 0.57 -3.58
C TYR A 32 -13.67 -0.20 -4.40
N HIS A 33 -12.44 0.30 -4.46
CA HIS A 33 -11.37 -0.33 -5.23
C HIS A 33 -10.63 -1.35 -4.39
N CYS A 34 -10.55 -2.60 -4.86
CA CYS A 34 -9.72 -3.61 -4.21
C CYS A 34 -9.10 -4.58 -5.23
N HIS A 35 -7.97 -5.17 -4.86
CA HIS A 35 -7.27 -6.19 -5.65
C HIS A 35 -7.42 -7.61 -5.04
N ILE A 36 -8.34 -7.77 -4.10
CA ILE A 36 -8.64 -9.10 -3.55
C ILE A 36 -9.44 -9.88 -4.58
N PRO A 37 -9.02 -11.12 -4.95
CA PRO A 37 -9.78 -11.93 -5.88
C PRO A 37 -11.22 -12.15 -5.43
N PRO A 38 -12.24 -11.98 -6.30
CA PRO A 38 -13.65 -12.13 -5.94
C PRO A 38 -13.96 -13.48 -5.29
N ARG A 39 -13.24 -14.53 -5.66
CA ARG A 39 -13.37 -15.86 -5.07
C ARG A 39 -13.04 -15.86 -3.58
N GLU A 40 -11.98 -15.16 -3.17
CA GLU A 40 -11.58 -15.07 -1.76
C GLU A 40 -12.63 -14.33 -0.91
N ILE A 41 -13.29 -13.33 -1.51
CA ILE A 41 -14.42 -12.63 -0.90
C ILE A 41 -15.61 -13.59 -0.75
N TYR A 42 -15.96 -14.31 -1.82
CA TYR A 42 -17.08 -15.26 -1.82
C TYR A 42 -16.88 -16.41 -0.82
N GLU A 43 -15.66 -16.96 -0.74
CA GLU A 43 -15.27 -18.03 0.18
C GLU A 43 -15.06 -17.53 1.64
N ASN A 44 -15.19 -16.21 1.87
CA ASN A 44 -14.91 -15.55 3.15
C ASN A 44 -13.54 -15.96 3.73
N ARG A 45 -12.50 -15.93 2.86
CA ARG A 45 -11.16 -16.35 3.22
C ARG A 45 -10.66 -15.54 4.43
N ARG A 46 -10.11 -16.25 5.40
CA ARG A 46 -9.37 -15.62 6.50
C ARG A 46 -7.90 -15.57 6.16
N PHE A 47 -7.28 -14.41 6.42
CA PHE A 47 -5.85 -14.21 6.29
C PHE A 47 -5.20 -14.23 7.67
N ASP A 48 -4.00 -14.81 7.78
CA ASP A 48 -3.29 -14.89 9.04
C ASP A 48 -2.77 -13.54 9.52
N ASN A 49 -2.43 -12.67 8.57
CA ASN A 49 -1.86 -11.36 8.85
C ASN A 49 -2.02 -10.39 7.68
N ILE A 50 -1.72 -9.12 7.93
CA ILE A 50 -1.84 -8.04 6.95
C ILE A 50 -0.87 -8.18 5.77
N ALA A 51 0.30 -8.79 5.97
CA ALA A 51 1.25 -9.00 4.88
C ALA A 51 0.69 -9.93 3.81
N GLN A 52 -0.03 -10.97 4.21
CA GLN A 52 -0.70 -11.88 3.26
C GLN A 52 -1.77 -11.17 2.45
N VAL A 53 -2.53 -10.26 3.06
CA VAL A 53 -3.56 -9.48 2.36
C VAL A 53 -2.92 -8.50 1.37
N TRP A 54 -1.85 -7.81 1.77
CA TRP A 54 -1.30 -6.69 1.01
C TRP A 54 -0.17 -7.08 0.06
N LEU A 55 0.72 -7.95 0.50
CA LEU A 55 1.91 -8.34 -0.26
C LEU A 55 1.78 -9.73 -0.88
N GLY A 56 0.83 -10.50 -0.39
CA GLY A 56 0.70 -11.91 -0.72
C GLY A 56 1.67 -12.78 0.06
N GLY A 57 1.72 -14.05 -0.31
CA GLY A 57 2.48 -15.06 0.38
C GLY A 57 2.97 -16.15 -0.57
N ARG A 58 3.40 -17.25 0.01
CA ARG A 58 3.87 -18.43 -0.71
C ARG A 58 2.80 -19.52 -0.67
N ASN A 59 2.54 -20.12 -1.80
CA ASN A 59 1.71 -21.31 -1.91
C ASN A 59 2.46 -22.56 -1.41
N PRO A 60 1.76 -23.65 -1.08
CA PRO A 60 2.39 -24.92 -0.69
C PRO A 60 3.32 -25.50 -1.75
N ASP A 61 3.10 -25.19 -3.03
CA ASP A 61 3.95 -25.61 -4.16
C ASP A 61 5.22 -24.76 -4.33
N GLY A 62 5.43 -23.75 -3.45
CA GLY A 62 6.56 -22.84 -3.48
C GLY A 62 6.38 -21.62 -4.40
N SER A 63 5.31 -21.55 -5.18
CA SER A 63 4.99 -20.38 -5.98
C SER A 63 4.51 -19.23 -5.11
N TYR A 64 4.66 -17.98 -5.63
CA TYR A 64 4.17 -16.80 -4.94
C TYR A 64 2.84 -16.34 -5.50
N PHE A 65 1.97 -15.87 -4.60
CA PHE A 65 0.79 -15.11 -4.97
C PHE A 65 0.89 -13.72 -4.35
N GLY A 66 0.38 -12.71 -5.03
CA GLY A 66 0.36 -11.36 -4.48
C GLY A 66 0.27 -10.28 -5.54
N ASP A 67 0.36 -9.05 -5.07
CA ASP A 67 0.23 -7.86 -5.90
C ASP A 67 1.58 -7.44 -6.47
N HIS A 68 1.78 -7.70 -7.75
CA HIS A 68 2.99 -7.34 -8.48
C HIS A 68 3.31 -5.84 -8.46
N TYR A 69 2.29 -4.98 -8.36
CA TYR A 69 2.49 -3.53 -8.29
C TYR A 69 3.15 -3.13 -6.97
N LYS A 70 2.69 -3.68 -5.85
CA LYS A 70 3.31 -3.45 -4.54
C LYS A 70 4.75 -3.95 -4.50
N TRP A 71 5.03 -5.11 -5.10
CA TRP A 71 6.40 -5.62 -5.23
C TRP A 71 7.30 -4.69 -6.05
N ARG A 72 6.78 -4.10 -7.14
CA ARG A 72 7.50 -3.08 -7.91
C ARG A 72 7.81 -1.85 -7.08
N VAL A 73 6.83 -1.36 -6.33
CA VAL A 73 7.02 -0.21 -5.43
C VAL A 73 8.13 -0.50 -4.42
N MET A 74 8.15 -1.68 -3.81
CA MET A 74 9.22 -2.08 -2.89
C MET A 74 10.60 -2.08 -3.60
N ARG A 75 10.70 -2.69 -4.76
CA ARG A 75 11.93 -2.72 -5.56
C ARG A 75 12.41 -1.34 -5.96
N SER A 76 11.51 -0.47 -6.41
CA SER A 76 11.83 0.92 -6.79
C SER A 76 12.35 1.74 -5.62
N ASN A 77 11.99 1.37 -4.40
CA ASN A 77 12.48 2.00 -3.17
C ASN A 77 13.69 1.27 -2.56
N GLY A 78 14.33 0.36 -3.30
CA GLY A 78 15.56 -0.31 -2.89
C GLY A 78 15.39 -1.38 -1.81
N VAL A 79 14.16 -1.89 -1.61
CA VAL A 79 13.94 -3.00 -0.67
C VAL A 79 14.56 -4.27 -1.25
N PRO A 80 15.42 -4.99 -0.48
CA PRO A 80 16.03 -6.23 -0.92
C PRO A 80 14.99 -7.32 -1.24
N GLU A 81 15.27 -8.12 -2.28
CA GLU A 81 14.33 -9.13 -2.78
C GLU A 81 13.93 -10.18 -1.72
N GLU A 82 14.79 -10.44 -0.73
CA GLU A 82 14.49 -11.35 0.38
C GLU A 82 13.26 -10.95 1.20
N TYR A 83 12.92 -9.64 1.22
CA TYR A 83 11.70 -9.12 1.88
C TYR A 83 10.50 -9.05 0.94
N ILE A 84 10.67 -9.24 -0.35
CA ILE A 84 9.61 -9.13 -1.35
C ILE A 84 9.06 -10.52 -1.68
N THR A 85 9.89 -11.36 -2.28
CA THR A 85 9.55 -12.74 -2.68
C THR A 85 10.45 -13.80 -2.01
N GLY A 86 11.31 -13.40 -1.08
CA GLY A 86 12.19 -14.29 -0.34
C GLY A 86 11.57 -14.85 0.94
N ASP A 87 12.41 -15.40 1.81
CA ASP A 87 11.98 -16.19 2.97
C ASP A 87 11.87 -15.41 4.29
N LYS A 88 11.92 -14.08 4.22
CA LYS A 88 11.77 -13.26 5.43
C LYS A 88 10.37 -13.39 6.04
N PRO A 89 10.25 -13.31 7.37
CA PRO A 89 8.97 -13.35 8.06
C PRO A 89 8.02 -12.25 7.57
N ASP A 90 6.73 -12.56 7.50
CA ASP A 90 5.68 -11.64 7.04
C ASP A 90 5.72 -10.27 7.73
N ARG A 91 5.99 -10.26 9.03
CA ARG A 91 6.12 -9.00 9.79
C ARG A 91 7.26 -8.12 9.27
N GLU A 92 8.42 -8.71 8.99
CA GLU A 92 9.57 -7.97 8.48
C GLU A 92 9.32 -7.49 7.04
N ARG A 93 8.68 -8.33 6.22
CA ARG A 93 8.26 -7.98 4.86
C ARG A 93 7.33 -6.78 4.88
N PHE A 94 6.30 -6.81 5.72
CA PHE A 94 5.35 -5.71 5.83
C PHE A 94 6.00 -4.45 6.41
N GLN A 95 6.92 -4.58 7.36
CA GLN A 95 7.70 -3.46 7.88
C GLN A 95 8.46 -2.73 6.77
N LYS A 96 9.14 -3.48 5.88
CA LYS A 96 9.86 -2.91 4.74
C LYS A 96 8.94 -2.23 3.73
N PHE A 97 7.77 -2.79 3.51
CA PHE A 97 6.75 -2.14 2.69
C PHE A 97 6.29 -0.82 3.32
N ALA A 98 5.97 -0.82 4.61
CA ALA A 98 5.53 0.38 5.33
C ALA A 98 6.61 1.49 5.34
N GLU A 99 7.88 1.13 5.47
CA GLU A 99 9.00 2.06 5.37
C GLU A 99 9.12 2.69 3.97
N ALA A 100 8.79 1.95 2.93
CA ALA A 100 8.82 2.42 1.54
C ALA A 100 7.63 3.33 1.17
N LEU A 101 6.46 3.15 1.81
CA LEU A 101 5.22 3.83 1.46
C LEU A 101 5.32 5.35 1.38
N PRO A 102 5.94 6.07 2.33
CA PRO A 102 6.03 7.53 2.27
C PRO A 102 6.73 8.04 1.00
N MET A 103 7.66 7.25 0.45
CA MET A 103 8.38 7.59 -0.77
C MET A 103 7.64 7.14 -2.04
N ALA A 104 6.67 6.25 -1.91
CA ALA A 104 5.93 5.64 -3.00
C ALA A 104 4.67 6.42 -3.41
N LEU A 105 4.24 7.40 -2.64
CA LEU A 105 2.97 8.12 -2.86
C LEU A 105 2.84 8.75 -4.23
N SER A 106 3.94 9.22 -4.82
CA SER A 106 3.93 9.77 -6.18
C SER A 106 3.71 8.70 -7.26
N LEU A 107 4.10 7.46 -7.00
CA LEU A 107 3.96 6.34 -7.93
C LEU A 107 2.55 5.75 -7.90
N ILE A 108 1.85 5.81 -6.78
CA ILE A 108 0.47 5.35 -6.65
C ILE A 108 -0.45 6.16 -7.56
N HIS A 109 -0.27 7.45 -7.66
CA HIS A 109 -1.05 8.31 -8.57
C HIS A 109 -0.78 8.07 -10.06
N ILE A 110 0.38 7.54 -10.42
CA ILE A 110 0.75 7.24 -11.81
C ILE A 110 0.19 5.88 -12.27
N SER A 111 -0.06 4.98 -11.36
CA SER A 111 -0.49 3.62 -11.64
C SER A 111 -2.01 3.41 -11.62
N GLU A 112 -2.78 4.39 -11.19
CA GLU A 112 -4.22 4.32 -11.26
C GLU A 112 -4.72 4.66 -12.66
N PRO A 113 -5.40 3.74 -13.35
CA PRO A 113 -6.07 4.10 -14.60
C PRO A 113 -7.21 5.06 -14.26
N THR A 114 -7.09 6.25 -14.75
CA THR A 114 -8.18 7.23 -14.78
C THR A 114 -9.33 6.73 -15.65
#